data_ba80c5d4fe507229c9db4d766a112885
#
_entry.id   ba80c5d4fe507229c9db4d766a112885
#
_cell.length_a   1.000
_cell.length_b   1.000
_cell.length_c   1.000
_cell.angle_alpha   90.00
_cell.angle_beta   90.00
_cell.angle_gamma   90.00
#
_symmetry.space_group_name_H-M   'P 1'
#
loop_
_entity.id
_entity.type
_entity.pdbx_description
1 polymer ?
#
loop_
_entity_poly.entity_id
_entity_poly.type
_entity_poly.pdbx_seq_one_letter_code
_entity_poly.pdbx_strand_id
1 'polypeptide(L)'
;MIIIDEARIFKEIEEKKPASVSLNGPDGMLPQVQDMAIKITTKYEIPAYVLADTTWGTCDLNTTGSKILGAEIQFNIGHTINTESLEKNLVLIDAFDDVGFESVAKKCTEQLKGKLISLVTDSQHLHQMDKVEKILTE
;
A
#
# COMPACT_ATOMS: atom_id res chain seq x y z
N MET A 1 2.69 12.93 -2.49
CA MET A 1 1.25 12.45 -2.68
C MET A 1 1.30 10.95 -2.57
N ILE A 2 0.39 10.34 -1.79
CA ILE A 2 0.36 8.88 -1.65
C ILE A 2 -0.36 8.28 -2.86
N ILE A 3 0.26 7.28 -3.47
CA ILE A 3 -0.21 6.56 -4.66
C ILE A 3 -0.51 5.12 -4.25
N ILE A 4 -1.72 4.65 -4.51
CA ILE A 4 -2.15 3.27 -4.25
C ILE A 4 -1.77 2.40 -5.46
N ASP A 5 -1.31 1.17 -5.23
CA ASP A 5 -1.13 0.18 -6.30
C ASP A 5 -2.48 -0.33 -6.82
N GLU A 6 -3.15 0.53 -7.61
CA GLU A 6 -4.43 0.21 -8.25
C GLU A 6 -4.34 -1.00 -9.18
N ALA A 7 -3.19 -1.17 -9.85
CA ALA A 7 -3.00 -2.25 -10.81
C ALA A 7 -3.12 -3.62 -10.13
N ARG A 8 -2.58 -3.75 -8.93
CA ARG A 8 -2.68 -4.99 -8.15
C ARG A 8 -4.12 -5.25 -7.69
N ILE A 9 -4.85 -4.22 -7.24
CA ILE A 9 -6.26 -4.37 -6.85
C ILE A 9 -7.08 -4.88 -8.03
N PHE A 10 -6.94 -4.26 -9.19
CA PHE A 10 -7.68 -4.66 -10.39
C PHE A 10 -7.33 -6.08 -10.85
N LYS A 11 -6.05 -6.44 -10.82
CA LYS A 11 -5.59 -7.79 -11.12
C LYS A 11 -6.25 -8.83 -10.22
N GLU A 12 -6.26 -8.61 -8.90
CA GLU A 12 -6.89 -9.53 -7.94
C GLU A 12 -8.39 -9.69 -8.20
N ILE A 13 -9.10 -8.61 -8.55
CA ILE A 13 -10.52 -8.65 -8.89
C ILE A 13 -10.74 -9.43 -10.20
N GLU A 14 -9.94 -9.19 -11.23
CA GLU A 14 -10.06 -9.84 -12.53
C GLU A 14 -9.77 -11.35 -12.47
N GLU A 15 -8.80 -11.75 -11.62
CA GLU A 15 -8.44 -13.15 -11.42
C GLU A 15 -9.46 -13.91 -10.57
N LYS A 16 -9.90 -13.31 -9.46
CA LYS A 16 -10.75 -13.99 -8.47
C LYS A 16 -12.25 -13.79 -8.69
N LYS A 17 -12.63 -12.74 -9.42
CA LYS A 17 -14.03 -12.38 -9.77
C LYS A 17 -14.96 -12.37 -8.55
N PRO A 18 -14.62 -11.65 -7.48
CA PRO A 18 -15.42 -11.62 -6.26
C PRO A 18 -16.78 -10.96 -6.51
N ALA A 19 -17.83 -11.41 -5.80
CA ALA A 19 -19.14 -10.78 -5.84
C ALA A 19 -19.18 -9.44 -5.06
N SER A 20 -18.26 -9.25 -4.13
CA SER A 20 -18.11 -8.00 -3.36
C SER A 20 -16.73 -7.90 -2.74
N VAL A 21 -16.28 -6.68 -2.48
CA VAL A 21 -15.00 -6.41 -1.83
C VAL A 21 -15.15 -5.42 -0.68
N SER A 22 -14.20 -5.43 0.24
CA SER A 22 -14.04 -4.38 1.24
C SER A 22 -12.63 -3.79 1.16
N LEU A 23 -12.51 -2.53 1.53
CA LEU A 23 -11.24 -1.80 1.54
C LEU A 23 -11.08 -1.12 2.89
N ASN A 24 -9.88 -1.15 3.43
CA ASN A 24 -9.48 -0.31 4.56
C ASN A 24 -8.05 0.17 4.40
N GLY A 25 -7.67 1.15 5.21
CA GLY A 25 -6.33 1.72 5.22
C GLY A 25 -6.18 2.72 6.36
N PRO A 26 -5.02 3.35 6.50
CA PRO A 26 -4.80 4.40 7.50
C PRO A 26 -5.81 5.54 7.37
N ASP A 27 -6.19 6.15 8.49
CA ASP A 27 -7.16 7.25 8.53
C ASP A 27 -6.83 8.39 7.55
N GLY A 28 -5.54 8.74 7.42
CA GLY A 28 -5.07 9.75 6.49
C GLY A 28 -5.27 9.40 5.01
N MET A 29 -5.57 8.15 4.70
CA MET A 29 -5.80 7.65 3.33
C MET A 29 -7.27 7.36 3.04
N LEU A 30 -8.18 7.56 3.98
CA LEU A 30 -9.61 7.26 3.78
C LEU A 30 -10.21 7.90 2.53
N PRO A 31 -9.89 9.14 2.17
CA PRO A 31 -10.38 9.73 0.90
C PRO A 31 -9.93 8.93 -0.32
N GLN A 32 -8.66 8.54 -0.39
CA GLN A 32 -8.13 7.74 -1.49
C GLN A 32 -8.71 6.32 -1.52
N VAL A 33 -8.94 5.71 -0.34
CA VAL A 33 -9.61 4.42 -0.21
C VAL A 33 -11.05 4.51 -0.71
N GLN A 34 -11.76 5.59 -0.40
CA GLN A 34 -13.11 5.85 -0.89
C GLN A 34 -13.14 6.03 -2.41
N ASP A 35 -12.22 6.80 -2.97
CA ASP A 35 -12.09 6.97 -4.42
C ASP A 35 -11.83 5.64 -5.12
N MET A 36 -11.00 4.77 -4.52
CA MET A 36 -10.75 3.44 -5.03
C MET A 36 -12.01 2.57 -5.00
N ALA A 37 -12.79 2.60 -3.93
CA ALA A 37 -14.06 1.88 -3.84
C ALA A 37 -15.05 2.33 -4.94
N ILE A 38 -15.14 3.63 -5.20
CA ILE A 38 -15.95 4.18 -6.29
C ILE A 38 -15.47 3.67 -7.65
N LYS A 39 -14.14 3.67 -7.90
CA LYS A 39 -13.55 3.13 -9.14
C LYS A 39 -13.90 1.67 -9.34
N ILE A 40 -13.80 0.85 -8.28
CA ILE A 40 -14.12 -0.59 -8.34
C ILE A 40 -15.61 -0.78 -8.67
N THR A 41 -16.49 -0.11 -7.93
CA THR A 41 -17.94 -0.23 -8.15
C THR A 41 -18.32 0.21 -9.56
N THR A 42 -17.72 1.29 -10.06
CA THR A 42 -17.99 1.80 -11.41
C THR A 42 -17.47 0.88 -12.51
N LYS A 43 -16.26 0.31 -12.32
CA LYS A 43 -15.60 -0.50 -13.35
C LYS A 43 -16.15 -1.93 -13.43
N TYR A 44 -16.41 -2.53 -12.26
CA TYR A 44 -16.73 -3.97 -12.17
C TYR A 44 -18.18 -4.24 -11.78
N GLU A 45 -18.96 -3.21 -11.49
CA GLU A 45 -20.39 -3.30 -11.09
C GLU A 45 -20.61 -4.20 -9.85
N ILE A 46 -19.62 -4.27 -8.96
CA ILE A 46 -19.68 -5.01 -7.69
C ILE A 46 -19.70 -4.04 -6.50
N PRO A 47 -20.35 -4.41 -5.37
CA PRO A 47 -20.25 -3.63 -4.14
C PRO A 47 -18.80 -3.56 -3.64
N ALA A 48 -18.35 -2.34 -3.32
CA ALA A 48 -17.07 -2.08 -2.68
C ALA A 48 -17.30 -1.28 -1.39
N TYR A 49 -17.08 -1.91 -0.25
CA TYR A 49 -17.33 -1.33 1.07
C TYR A 49 -16.06 -0.70 1.63
N VAL A 50 -16.15 0.52 2.13
CA VAL A 50 -15.05 1.15 2.87
C VAL A 50 -15.23 0.87 4.36
N LEU A 51 -14.24 0.22 4.96
CA LEU A 51 -14.19 0.00 6.41
C LEU A 51 -13.45 1.20 7.03
N ALA A 52 -14.15 1.97 7.84
CA ALA A 52 -13.62 3.17 8.48
C ALA A 52 -13.01 2.89 9.87
N ASP A 53 -12.74 1.62 10.17
CA ASP A 53 -12.01 1.24 11.39
C ASP A 53 -10.56 1.72 11.28
N THR A 54 -10.09 2.41 12.31
CA THR A 54 -8.71 2.91 12.36
C THR A 54 -7.71 1.75 12.23
N THR A 55 -6.81 1.85 11.27
CA THR A 55 -5.74 0.89 11.05
C THR A 55 -4.39 1.59 11.21
N TRP A 56 -3.70 1.35 12.32
CA TRP A 56 -2.42 1.98 12.63
C TRP A 56 -1.21 1.23 12.08
N GLY A 57 -1.38 -0.03 11.77
CA GLY A 57 -0.32 -0.88 11.28
C GLY A 57 -0.78 -2.31 11.01
N THR A 58 0.18 -3.15 10.69
CA THR A 58 -0.07 -4.57 10.39
C THR A 58 -0.62 -5.37 11.58
N CYS A 59 -0.45 -4.86 12.81
CA CYS A 59 -1.04 -5.47 14.01
C CYS A 59 -2.56 -5.26 14.11
N ASP A 60 -3.11 -4.32 13.36
CA ASP A 60 -4.52 -3.94 13.41
C ASP A 60 -5.32 -4.47 12.21
N LEU A 61 -4.79 -5.49 11.52
CA LEU A 61 -5.47 -6.11 10.39
C LEU A 61 -6.74 -6.82 10.89
N ASN A 62 -7.86 -6.11 10.84
CA ASN A 62 -9.15 -6.61 11.29
C ASN A 62 -10.01 -7.03 10.10
N THR A 63 -10.37 -8.30 10.04
CA THR A 63 -11.25 -8.85 8.99
C THR A 63 -12.70 -8.99 9.44
N THR A 64 -13.03 -8.61 10.68
CA THR A 64 -14.38 -8.79 11.25
C THR A 64 -15.42 -7.99 10.49
N GLY A 65 -15.13 -6.71 10.18
CA GLY A 65 -16.04 -5.87 9.41
C GLY A 65 -16.31 -6.42 8.02
N SER A 66 -15.28 -6.88 7.34
CA SER A 66 -15.39 -7.53 6.03
C SER A 66 -16.28 -8.78 6.07
N LYS A 67 -16.08 -9.64 7.07
CA LYS A 67 -16.89 -10.84 7.28
C LYS A 67 -18.36 -10.54 7.56
N ILE A 68 -18.64 -9.52 8.39
CA ILE A 68 -20.03 -9.09 8.70
C ILE A 68 -20.74 -8.61 7.44
N LEU A 69 -20.02 -7.88 6.56
CA LEU A 69 -20.55 -7.38 5.29
C LEU A 69 -20.64 -8.47 4.20
N GLY A 70 -20.08 -9.65 4.45
CA GLY A 70 -20.02 -10.73 3.46
C GLY A 70 -19.12 -10.40 2.27
N ALA A 71 -18.12 -9.52 2.44
CA ALA A 71 -17.17 -9.23 1.39
C ALA A 71 -16.23 -10.43 1.16
N GLU A 72 -16.08 -10.83 -0.11
CA GLU A 72 -15.29 -12.01 -0.47
C GLU A 72 -13.78 -11.74 -0.46
N ILE A 73 -13.38 -10.49 -0.71
CA ILE A 73 -11.99 -10.04 -0.61
C ILE A 73 -11.94 -8.76 0.21
N GLN A 74 -10.95 -8.68 1.09
CA GLN A 74 -10.58 -7.45 1.78
C GLN A 74 -9.23 -6.97 1.27
N PHE A 75 -9.18 -5.74 0.77
CA PHE A 75 -7.96 -5.02 0.46
C PHE A 75 -7.55 -4.15 1.65
N ASN A 76 -6.40 -4.42 2.24
CA ASN A 76 -5.79 -3.52 3.22
C ASN A 76 -4.70 -2.70 2.52
N ILE A 77 -4.87 -1.38 2.52
CA ILE A 77 -4.05 -0.44 1.76
C ILE A 77 -3.04 0.25 2.68
N GLY A 78 -1.79 0.33 2.25
CA GLY A 78 -0.73 1.07 2.93
C GLY A 78 0.01 0.31 4.03
N HIS A 79 -0.35 -0.95 4.30
CA HIS A 79 0.38 -1.79 5.24
C HIS A 79 0.89 -3.05 4.55
N THR A 80 2.20 -3.19 4.52
CA THR A 80 2.86 -4.36 3.93
C THR A 80 3.60 -5.12 5.01
N ILE A 81 3.31 -6.41 5.15
CA ILE A 81 4.08 -7.34 5.97
C ILE A 81 4.41 -8.58 5.16
N ASN A 82 5.58 -9.11 5.40
CA ASN A 82 5.96 -10.40 4.86
C ASN A 82 5.49 -11.50 5.82
N THR A 83 4.22 -11.93 5.70
CA THR A 83 3.71 -13.07 6.49
C THR A 83 3.07 -14.10 5.59
N GLU A 84 3.45 -15.35 5.82
CA GLU A 84 2.84 -16.53 5.20
C GLU A 84 1.46 -16.87 5.80
N SER A 85 1.03 -16.15 6.86
CA SER A 85 -0.13 -16.49 7.69
C SER A 85 -1.36 -15.60 7.52
N LEU A 86 -1.46 -14.85 6.43
CA LEU A 86 -2.65 -14.03 6.17
C LEU A 86 -3.87 -14.89 5.83
N GLU A 87 -5.05 -14.44 6.25
CA GLU A 87 -6.30 -15.05 5.79
C GLU A 87 -6.37 -15.03 4.27
N LYS A 88 -6.89 -16.10 3.66
CA LYS A 88 -6.93 -16.26 2.18
C LYS A 88 -7.60 -15.11 1.44
N ASN A 89 -8.51 -14.41 2.12
CA ASN A 89 -9.32 -13.35 1.53
C ASN A 89 -8.78 -11.94 1.86
N LEU A 90 -7.66 -11.84 2.58
CA LEU A 90 -7.01 -10.57 2.88
C LEU A 90 -5.85 -10.37 1.91
N VAL A 91 -5.89 -9.25 1.19
CA VAL A 91 -4.85 -8.85 0.23
C VAL A 91 -4.25 -7.53 0.70
N LEU A 92 -2.94 -7.51 0.90
CA LEU A 92 -2.21 -6.30 1.24
C LEU A 92 -1.84 -5.55 -0.04
N ILE A 93 -2.16 -4.27 -0.07
CA ILE A 93 -1.93 -3.37 -1.20
C ILE A 93 -0.92 -2.31 -0.81
N ASP A 94 0.14 -2.20 -1.58
CA ASP A 94 1.16 -1.19 -1.35
C ASP A 94 0.62 0.22 -1.63
N ALA A 95 1.11 1.16 -0.84
CA ALA A 95 0.94 2.58 -1.07
C ALA A 95 2.32 3.24 -1.05
N PHE A 96 2.58 4.08 -2.03
CA PHE A 96 3.87 4.71 -2.25
C PHE A 96 3.77 6.22 -2.04
N ASP A 97 4.80 6.83 -1.47
CA ASP A 97 4.94 8.27 -1.44
C ASP A 97 5.79 8.74 -2.63
N ASP A 98 5.34 9.76 -3.34
CA ASP A 98 6.05 10.38 -4.48
C ASP A 98 7.08 11.44 -4.07
N VAL A 99 7.36 11.58 -2.76
CA VAL A 99 8.42 12.47 -2.27
C VAL A 99 9.78 11.95 -2.73
N GLY A 100 10.46 12.73 -3.56
CA GLY A 100 11.78 12.35 -4.09
C GLY A 100 12.92 12.65 -3.11
N PHE A 101 13.82 11.68 -2.90
CA PHE A 101 14.99 11.83 -2.04
C PHE A 101 16.28 12.19 -2.79
N GLU A 102 16.24 12.32 -4.11
CA GLU A 102 17.44 12.57 -4.93
C GLU A 102 18.20 13.84 -4.52
N SER A 103 17.46 14.92 -4.23
CA SER A 103 18.07 16.19 -3.85
C SER A 103 18.78 16.11 -2.50
N VAL A 104 18.23 15.34 -1.56
CA VAL A 104 18.82 15.11 -0.24
C VAL A 104 20.03 14.19 -0.37
N ALA A 105 19.92 13.11 -1.11
CA ALA A 105 21.02 12.19 -1.39
C ALA A 105 22.24 12.94 -1.95
N LYS A 106 22.05 13.77 -2.97
CA LYS A 106 23.12 14.61 -3.56
C LYS A 106 23.80 15.54 -2.54
N LYS A 107 23.03 16.14 -1.63
CA LYS A 107 23.61 17.00 -0.58
C LYS A 107 24.42 16.22 0.45
N CYS A 108 24.09 14.96 0.67
CA CYS A 108 24.79 14.10 1.64
C CYS A 108 26.06 13.44 1.07
N THR A 109 26.22 13.37 -0.25
CA THR A 109 27.33 12.65 -0.91
C THR A 109 28.69 13.03 -0.34
N GLU A 110 29.01 14.34 -0.24
CA GLU A 110 30.30 14.81 0.29
C GLU A 110 30.54 14.43 1.76
N GLN A 111 29.47 14.42 2.59
CA GLN A 111 29.57 14.06 4.00
C GLN A 111 29.75 12.55 4.21
N LEU A 112 29.30 11.75 3.25
CA LEU A 112 29.31 10.30 3.30
C LEU A 112 30.52 9.70 2.55
N LYS A 113 31.28 10.50 1.85
CA LYS A 113 32.43 10.06 1.03
C LYS A 113 33.44 9.24 1.84
N GLY A 114 33.78 8.08 1.33
CA GLY A 114 34.72 7.15 1.97
C GLY A 114 34.20 6.44 3.21
N LYS A 115 32.89 6.52 3.50
CA LYS A 115 32.27 5.81 4.62
C LYS A 115 31.53 4.58 4.12
N LEU A 116 31.51 3.52 4.93
CA LEU A 116 30.61 2.40 4.75
C LEU A 116 29.24 2.81 5.31
N ILE A 117 28.22 2.81 4.49
CA ILE A 117 26.86 3.20 4.85
C ILE A 117 25.87 2.07 4.57
N SER A 118 24.79 2.02 5.35
CA SER A 118 23.63 1.18 5.06
C SER A 118 22.44 2.07 4.74
N LEU A 119 21.77 1.79 3.63
CA LEU A 119 20.51 2.44 3.27
C LEU A 119 19.35 1.63 3.84
N VAL A 120 18.46 2.27 4.57
CA VAL A 120 17.28 1.66 5.17
C VAL A 120 16.08 2.55 4.89
N THR A 121 14.95 1.95 4.57
CA THR A 121 13.70 2.66 4.32
C THR A 121 12.50 1.79 4.72
N ASP A 122 11.33 2.38 4.79
CA ASP A 122 10.06 1.67 4.87
C ASP A 122 9.53 1.27 3.48
N SER A 123 8.44 0.52 3.45
CA SER A 123 7.84 0.03 2.21
C SER A 123 7.33 1.16 1.29
N GLN A 124 6.94 2.30 1.87
CA GLN A 124 6.39 3.43 1.11
C GLN A 124 7.43 4.08 0.18
N HIS A 125 8.72 3.99 0.52
CA HIS A 125 9.82 4.61 -0.22
C HIS A 125 10.76 3.59 -0.88
N LEU A 126 10.50 2.29 -0.74
CA LEU A 126 11.37 1.23 -1.25
C LEU A 126 11.65 1.37 -2.76
N HIS A 127 10.67 1.84 -3.53
CA HIS A 127 10.78 2.08 -4.98
C HIS A 127 11.82 3.14 -5.37
N GLN A 128 12.34 3.91 -4.41
CA GLN A 128 13.35 4.95 -4.64
C GLN A 128 14.77 4.52 -4.25
N MET A 129 14.92 3.37 -3.58
CA MET A 129 16.21 2.94 -3.02
C MET A 129 17.30 2.85 -4.08
N ASP A 130 17.03 2.22 -5.22
CA ASP A 130 18.01 2.06 -6.31
C ASP A 130 18.54 3.40 -6.83
N LYS A 131 17.67 4.42 -6.90
CA LYS A 131 18.05 5.76 -7.33
C LYS A 131 18.94 6.45 -6.30
N VAL A 132 18.62 6.31 -5.02
CA VAL A 132 19.39 6.89 -3.92
C VAL A 132 20.76 6.19 -3.83
N GLU A 133 20.79 4.87 -3.88
CA GLU A 133 22.04 4.10 -3.90
C GLU A 133 22.97 4.55 -5.03
N LYS A 134 22.44 4.66 -6.24
CA LYS A 134 23.21 5.11 -7.39
C LYS A 134 23.85 6.49 -7.18
N ILE A 135 23.09 7.45 -6.63
CA ILE A 135 23.61 8.79 -6.35
C ILE A 135 24.72 8.77 -5.30
N LEU A 136 24.63 7.91 -4.29
CA LEU A 136 25.59 7.85 -3.20
C LEU A 136 26.86 7.04 -3.55
N THR A 137 26.83 6.26 -4.64
CA THR A 137 27.96 5.46 -5.11
C THR A 137 28.74 6.11 -6.27
N GLU A 138 28.20 7.14 -6.91
CA GLU A 138 28.87 8.00 -7.91
C GLU A 138 29.80 9.03 -7.23
#